data_c95339ebd2271f8e6dd7ea4f04c2da19
#
_entry.id   c95339ebd2271f8e6dd7ea4f04c2da19
#
_cell.length_a   1.000
_cell.length_b   1.000
_cell.length_c   1.000
_cell.angle_alpha   90.00
_cell.angle_beta   90.00
_cell.angle_gamma   90.00
#
_symmetry.space_group_name_H-M   'P 1'
#
loop_
_entity.id
_entity.type
_entity.pdbx_description
1 polymer ?
#
loop_
_entity_poly.entity_id
_entity_poly.type
_entity_poly.pdbx_seq_one_letter_code
_entity_poly.pdbx_strand_id
1 'polypeptide(L)'
;MSKVVFKEVQYFRQNPLWTILLLIPVVVFGSILIYQLATGTGVGDRPMSNRSLALLGTAVLIPSVLAFLRIKLTTIIDEEKIMYGWNMPTPELNTIMLKDIKEWAVIKYDFVGYGYRISKRYGTVHNLMGNRGLCIETFSGEKVLIGTQRLRDLKTLVEGMPAGARVVV
;
A
#
# COMPACT_ATOMS: atom_id res chain seq x y z
N MET A 1 12.80 -26.25 -2.29
CA MET A 1 12.22 -24.98 -1.74
C MET A 1 13.33 -23.96 -1.81
N SER A 2 13.18 -22.93 -2.64
CA SER A 2 14.14 -21.83 -2.75
C SER A 2 14.22 -21.08 -1.42
N LYS A 3 15.44 -20.70 -1.01
CA LYS A 3 15.67 -20.00 0.25
C LYS A 3 15.18 -18.56 0.15
N VAL A 4 14.28 -18.17 1.03
CA VAL A 4 13.84 -16.77 1.13
C VAL A 4 14.99 -15.92 1.66
N VAL A 5 15.42 -14.93 0.87
CA VAL A 5 16.54 -14.05 1.20
C VAL A 5 16.06 -12.72 1.78
N PHE A 6 14.86 -12.24 1.34
CA PHE A 6 14.27 -11.01 1.84
C PHE A 6 12.75 -11.16 1.94
N LYS A 7 12.19 -10.66 3.04
CA LYS A 7 10.73 -10.57 3.21
C LYS A 7 10.37 -9.28 3.93
N GLU A 8 9.48 -8.51 3.32
CA GLU A 8 8.93 -7.31 3.90
C GLU A 8 7.40 -7.33 3.83
N VAL A 9 6.76 -6.92 4.92
CA VAL A 9 5.31 -6.75 5.00
C VAL A 9 5.03 -5.35 5.53
N GLN A 10 4.38 -4.53 4.72
CA GLN A 10 4.00 -3.16 5.06
C GLN A 10 2.48 -3.10 5.25
N TYR A 11 2.00 -2.44 6.31
CA TYR A 11 0.58 -2.30 6.60
C TYR A 11 0.12 -0.86 6.43
N PHE A 12 -1.12 -0.65 5.97
CA PHE A 12 -1.71 0.70 5.85
C PHE A 12 -1.65 1.48 7.16
N ARG A 13 -1.90 0.81 8.27
CA ARG A 13 -1.83 1.42 9.62
C ARG A 13 -0.46 2.01 9.99
N GLN A 14 0.60 1.68 9.26
CA GLN A 14 1.93 2.23 9.47
C GLN A 14 2.11 3.61 8.82
N ASN A 15 1.22 3.99 7.91
CA ASN A 15 1.26 5.29 7.25
C ASN A 15 0.27 6.25 7.92
N PRO A 16 0.75 7.35 8.55
CA PRO A 16 -0.11 8.30 9.28
C PRO A 16 -1.16 8.95 8.39
N LEU A 17 -0.88 9.14 7.09
CA LEU A 17 -1.85 9.72 6.15
C LEU A 17 -3.13 8.88 6.09
N TRP A 18 -3.01 7.56 5.99
CA TRP A 18 -4.16 6.67 5.94
C TRP A 18 -4.94 6.66 7.26
N THR A 19 -4.23 6.80 8.38
CA THR A 19 -4.87 6.94 9.70
C THR A 19 -5.70 8.22 9.78
N ILE A 20 -5.16 9.35 9.31
CA ILE A 20 -5.88 10.62 9.26
C ILE A 20 -7.10 10.51 8.36
N LEU A 21 -6.97 9.92 7.16
CA LEU A 21 -8.09 9.73 6.24
C LEU A 21 -9.19 8.86 6.83
N LEU A 22 -8.85 7.84 7.63
CA LEU A 22 -9.84 7.03 8.33
C LEU A 22 -10.57 7.79 9.44
N LEU A 23 -9.90 8.73 10.11
CA LEU A 23 -10.50 9.51 11.19
C LEU A 23 -11.55 10.52 10.68
N ILE A 24 -11.43 11.01 9.44
CA ILE A 24 -12.37 11.99 8.87
C ILE A 24 -13.83 11.50 8.97
N PRO A 25 -14.22 10.34 8.40
CA PRO A 25 -15.60 9.87 8.50
C PRO A 25 -16.03 9.58 9.95
N VAL A 26 -15.12 9.12 10.82
CA VAL A 26 -15.42 8.91 12.25
C VAL A 26 -15.82 10.22 12.92
N VAL A 27 -15.05 11.28 12.70
CA VAL A 27 -15.33 12.61 13.27
C VAL A 27 -16.62 13.17 12.70
N VAL A 28 -16.83 13.08 11.37
CA VAL A 28 -18.03 13.61 10.72
C VAL A 28 -19.29 12.92 11.23
N PHE A 29 -19.38 11.59 11.13
CA PHE A 29 -20.57 10.86 11.60
C PHE A 29 -20.77 10.98 13.10
N GLY A 30 -19.68 10.91 13.87
CA GLY A 30 -19.73 11.05 15.32
C GLY A 30 -20.23 12.42 15.77
N SER A 31 -19.72 13.51 15.20
CA SER A 31 -20.13 14.86 15.57
C SER A 31 -21.60 15.16 15.21
N ILE A 32 -22.06 14.71 14.06
CA ILE A 32 -23.46 14.85 13.65
C ILE A 32 -24.37 14.09 14.63
N LEU A 33 -24.03 12.85 14.94
CA LEU A 33 -24.84 12.03 15.86
C LEU A 33 -24.88 12.63 17.27
N ILE A 34 -23.74 13.06 17.80
CA ILE A 34 -23.64 13.73 19.11
C ILE A 34 -24.51 15.00 19.14
N TYR A 35 -24.39 15.84 18.10
CA TYR A 35 -25.19 17.06 17.98
C TYR A 35 -26.70 16.75 17.99
N GLN A 36 -27.16 15.80 17.17
CA GLN A 36 -28.58 15.43 17.08
C GLN A 36 -29.10 14.85 18.42
N LEU A 37 -28.28 14.07 19.12
CA LEU A 37 -28.66 13.52 20.44
C LEU A 37 -28.71 14.61 21.51
N ALA A 38 -27.81 15.59 21.48
CA ALA A 38 -27.72 16.65 22.46
C ALA A 38 -28.82 17.71 22.29
N THR A 39 -29.16 18.05 21.04
CA THR A 39 -30.11 19.15 20.74
C THR A 39 -31.52 18.67 20.40
N GLY A 40 -31.69 17.39 20.07
CA GLY A 40 -32.96 16.86 19.56
C GLY A 40 -33.29 17.34 18.13
N THR A 41 -32.39 18.12 17.49
CA THR A 41 -32.59 18.70 16.17
C THR A 41 -31.74 18.00 15.11
N GLY A 42 -32.35 17.72 13.96
CA GLY A 42 -31.63 17.13 12.84
C GLY A 42 -30.73 18.11 12.10
N VAL A 43 -29.65 17.64 11.51
CA VAL A 43 -28.70 18.42 10.71
C VAL A 43 -29.04 18.35 9.23
N GLY A 44 -29.12 19.51 8.58
CA GLY A 44 -29.40 19.67 7.14
C GLY A 44 -30.88 19.84 6.80
N ASP A 45 -31.17 20.09 5.51
CA ASP A 45 -32.54 20.36 5.01
C ASP A 45 -33.45 19.13 5.08
N ARG A 46 -32.89 17.94 5.00
CA ARG A 46 -33.61 16.65 5.14
C ARG A 46 -32.85 15.76 6.12
N PRO A 47 -32.96 16.02 7.43
CA PRO A 47 -32.17 15.35 8.43
C PRO A 47 -32.51 13.86 8.50
N MET A 48 -31.46 13.04 8.61
CA MET A 48 -31.61 11.62 8.85
C MET A 48 -32.03 11.38 10.31
N SER A 49 -32.83 10.36 10.55
CA SER A 49 -33.10 9.92 11.93
C SER A 49 -31.80 9.42 12.60
N ASN A 50 -31.75 9.52 13.92
CA ASN A 50 -30.60 9.03 14.70
C ASN A 50 -30.30 7.54 14.42
N ARG A 51 -31.33 6.72 14.21
CA ARG A 51 -31.20 5.31 13.86
C ARG A 51 -30.57 5.12 12.48
N SER A 52 -31.05 5.85 11.48
CA SER A 52 -30.53 5.79 10.12
C SER A 52 -29.07 6.29 10.06
N LEU A 53 -28.77 7.37 10.79
CA LEU A 53 -27.41 7.89 10.87
C LEU A 53 -26.45 6.90 11.54
N ALA A 54 -26.87 6.28 12.64
CA ALA A 54 -26.07 5.26 13.31
C ALA A 54 -25.85 4.02 12.44
N LEU A 55 -26.88 3.53 11.75
CA LEU A 55 -26.78 2.39 10.82
C LEU A 55 -25.84 2.70 9.66
N LEU A 56 -25.99 3.87 9.03
CA LEU A 56 -25.12 4.27 7.91
C LEU A 56 -23.68 4.45 8.38
N GLY A 57 -23.48 5.15 9.49
CA GLY A 57 -22.14 5.32 10.07
C GLY A 57 -21.48 3.98 10.37
N THR A 58 -22.20 3.06 10.98
CA THR A 58 -21.70 1.71 11.27
C THR A 58 -21.39 0.93 10.01
N ALA A 59 -22.28 0.98 9.00
CA ALA A 59 -22.09 0.28 7.71
C ALA A 59 -20.89 0.81 6.92
N VAL A 60 -20.53 2.08 7.07
CA VAL A 60 -19.35 2.67 6.43
C VAL A 60 -18.09 2.44 7.28
N LEU A 61 -18.17 2.70 8.58
CA LEU A 61 -16.98 2.71 9.46
C LEU A 61 -16.43 1.31 9.69
N ILE A 62 -17.28 0.32 9.97
CA ILE A 62 -16.80 -1.04 10.28
C ILE A 62 -16.00 -1.63 9.10
N PRO A 63 -16.52 -1.69 7.86
CA PRO A 63 -15.74 -2.20 6.74
C PRO A 63 -14.46 -1.39 6.47
N SER A 64 -14.53 -0.06 6.63
CA SER A 64 -13.36 0.81 6.43
C SER A 64 -12.26 0.53 7.44
N VAL A 65 -12.58 0.37 8.71
CA VAL A 65 -11.63 0.01 9.77
C VAL A 65 -11.05 -1.39 9.53
N LEU A 66 -11.90 -2.36 9.20
CA LEU A 66 -11.45 -3.73 8.92
C LEU A 66 -10.50 -3.78 7.71
N ALA A 67 -10.82 -3.05 6.64
CA ALA A 67 -9.96 -2.94 5.47
C ALA A 67 -8.62 -2.28 5.85
N PHE A 68 -8.66 -1.15 6.55
CA PHE A 68 -7.47 -0.43 7.02
C PHE A 68 -6.52 -1.30 7.86
N LEU A 69 -7.07 -2.11 8.74
CA LEU A 69 -6.28 -3.00 9.60
C LEU A 69 -5.68 -4.19 8.84
N ARG A 70 -6.33 -4.64 7.76
CA ARG A 70 -5.96 -5.85 7.03
C ARG A 70 -5.11 -5.60 5.79
N ILE A 71 -5.27 -4.45 5.12
CA ILE A 71 -4.55 -4.17 3.89
C ILE A 71 -3.04 -4.10 4.16
N LYS A 72 -2.30 -4.90 3.41
CA LYS A 72 -0.84 -4.97 3.47
C LYS A 72 -0.25 -5.19 2.09
N LEU A 73 0.93 -4.62 1.87
CA LEU A 73 1.81 -4.91 0.75
C LEU A 73 2.86 -5.91 1.23
N THR A 74 2.99 -7.02 0.53
CA THR A 74 4.00 -8.05 0.81
C THR A 74 5.01 -8.08 -0.33
N THR A 75 6.30 -8.13 0.01
CA THR A 75 7.41 -8.33 -0.92
C THR A 75 8.26 -9.48 -0.39
N ILE A 76 8.51 -10.47 -1.23
CA ILE A 76 9.33 -11.63 -0.91
C ILE A 76 10.32 -11.82 -2.07
N ILE A 77 11.60 -11.91 -1.74
CA ILE A 77 12.67 -12.22 -2.71
C ILE A 77 13.32 -13.51 -2.26
N ASP A 78 13.37 -14.46 -3.16
CA ASP A 78 14.12 -15.70 -2.99
C ASP A 78 15.23 -15.82 -4.05
N GLU A 79 15.90 -16.96 -4.11
CA GLU A 79 17.03 -17.21 -5.01
C GLU A 79 16.62 -17.29 -6.50
N GLU A 80 15.31 -17.38 -6.81
CA GLU A 80 14.82 -17.60 -8.17
C GLU A 80 13.85 -16.53 -8.64
N LYS A 81 13.13 -15.88 -7.71
CA LYS A 81 12.00 -14.99 -8.05
C LYS A 81 11.76 -13.90 -7.02
N ILE A 82 11.06 -12.87 -7.47
CA ILE A 82 10.51 -11.80 -6.66
C ILE A 82 8.99 -11.94 -6.68
N MET A 83 8.38 -12.07 -5.50
CA MET A 83 6.94 -12.09 -5.31
C MET A 83 6.50 -10.82 -4.59
N TYR A 84 5.50 -10.13 -5.11
CA TYR A 84 5.00 -8.91 -4.52
C TYR A 84 3.50 -8.74 -4.79
N GLY A 85 2.81 -8.08 -3.89
CA GLY A 85 1.37 -7.82 -4.10
C GLY A 85 0.65 -7.39 -2.83
N TRP A 86 -0.62 -7.04 -3.05
CA TRP A 86 -1.55 -6.66 -2.01
C TRP A 86 -2.37 -7.87 -1.59
N ASN A 87 -2.79 -7.91 -0.34
CA ASN A 87 -3.66 -9.00 0.14
C ASN A 87 -5.15 -8.73 -0.04
N MET A 88 -5.50 -7.64 -0.71
CA MET A 88 -6.90 -7.29 -1.04
C MET A 88 -6.95 -6.61 -2.42
N PRO A 89 -8.03 -6.84 -3.19
CA PRO A 89 -9.21 -7.65 -2.85
C PRO A 89 -8.93 -9.15 -2.76
N THR A 90 -7.92 -9.65 -3.47
CA THR A 90 -7.50 -11.06 -3.45
C THR A 90 -6.05 -11.14 -2.97
N PRO A 91 -5.68 -12.17 -2.18
CA PRO A 91 -4.32 -12.33 -1.70
C PRO A 91 -3.40 -12.94 -2.78
N GLU A 92 -3.37 -12.34 -3.96
CA GLU A 92 -2.53 -12.78 -5.06
C GLU A 92 -1.20 -12.03 -5.07
N LEU A 93 -0.10 -12.77 -5.21
CA LEU A 93 1.22 -12.22 -5.38
C LEU A 93 1.63 -12.33 -6.85
N ASN A 94 1.97 -11.19 -7.46
CA ASN A 94 2.64 -11.18 -8.74
C ASN A 94 4.05 -11.79 -8.57
N THR A 95 4.51 -12.48 -9.59
CA THR A 95 5.82 -13.15 -9.57
C THR A 95 6.64 -12.73 -10.77
N ILE A 96 7.86 -12.30 -10.53
CA ILE A 96 8.87 -12.03 -11.56
C ILE A 96 10.03 -12.98 -11.30
N MET A 97 10.40 -13.80 -12.30
CA MET A 97 11.57 -14.66 -12.18
C MET A 97 12.85 -13.83 -12.32
N LEU A 98 13.88 -14.09 -11.52
CA LEU A 98 15.15 -13.35 -11.59
C LEU A 98 15.80 -13.43 -12.97
N LYS A 99 15.65 -14.55 -13.66
CA LYS A 99 16.13 -14.73 -15.05
C LYS A 99 15.46 -13.82 -16.09
N ASP A 100 14.23 -13.34 -15.79
CA ASP A 100 13.47 -12.47 -16.68
C ASP A 100 13.76 -10.98 -16.41
N ILE A 101 14.56 -10.68 -15.39
CA ILE A 101 14.95 -9.32 -15.02
C ILE A 101 16.12 -8.88 -15.90
N LYS A 102 15.89 -7.83 -16.67
CA LYS A 102 16.91 -7.14 -17.45
C LYS A 102 17.78 -6.23 -16.60
N GLU A 103 17.11 -5.45 -15.76
CA GLU A 103 17.74 -4.48 -14.87
C GLU A 103 16.88 -4.29 -13.61
N TRP A 104 17.51 -4.17 -12.47
CA TRP A 104 16.87 -3.76 -11.24
C TRP A 104 17.74 -2.78 -10.48
N ALA A 105 17.09 -1.83 -9.81
CA ALA A 105 17.79 -0.80 -9.06
C ALA A 105 17.02 -0.40 -7.81
N VAL A 106 17.75 -0.18 -6.73
CA VAL A 106 17.19 0.48 -5.55
C VAL A 106 17.30 1.98 -5.77
N ILE A 107 16.17 2.66 -5.90
CA ILE A 107 16.11 4.06 -6.25
C ILE A 107 15.34 4.90 -5.23
N LYS A 108 15.66 6.18 -5.19
CA LYS A 108 14.77 7.21 -4.68
C LYS A 108 13.96 7.72 -5.87
N TYR A 109 12.65 7.73 -5.77
CA TYR A 109 11.75 8.12 -6.84
C TYR A 109 10.93 9.36 -6.46
N ASP A 110 10.46 10.08 -7.49
CA ASP A 110 9.56 11.20 -7.29
C ASP A 110 8.22 10.71 -6.74
N PHE A 111 7.53 11.58 -6.00
CA PHE A 111 6.25 11.21 -5.41
C PHE A 111 5.21 10.85 -6.48
N VAL A 112 4.76 9.62 -6.47
CA VAL A 112 3.77 9.04 -7.40
C VAL A 112 2.43 8.71 -6.73
N GLY A 113 2.27 9.08 -5.46
CA GLY A 113 1.12 8.71 -4.62
C GLY A 113 1.36 7.38 -3.90
N TYR A 114 0.37 6.97 -3.10
CA TYR A 114 0.39 5.71 -2.36
C TYR A 114 -0.64 4.73 -2.91
N GLY A 115 -0.41 3.43 -2.69
CA GLY A 115 -1.24 2.34 -3.17
C GLY A 115 -0.73 1.74 -4.47
N TYR A 116 -1.67 1.20 -5.26
CA TYR A 116 -1.42 0.72 -6.61
C TYR A 116 -1.58 1.88 -7.61
N ARG A 117 -0.59 2.10 -8.47
CA ARG A 117 -0.59 3.18 -9.47
C ARG A 117 0.09 2.72 -10.76
N ILE A 118 -0.27 3.37 -11.86
CA ILE A 118 0.42 3.23 -13.14
C ILE A 118 1.15 4.54 -13.43
N SER A 119 2.46 4.47 -13.64
CA SER A 119 3.33 5.60 -13.94
C SER A 119 4.00 5.42 -15.29
N LYS A 120 4.06 6.48 -16.10
CA LYS A 120 4.79 6.45 -17.39
C LYS A 120 6.28 6.18 -17.20
N ARG A 121 6.87 6.63 -16.09
CA ARG A 121 8.31 6.50 -15.81
C ARG A 121 8.66 5.17 -15.16
N TYR A 122 7.82 4.70 -14.24
CA TYR A 122 8.14 3.55 -13.37
C TYR A 122 7.29 2.31 -13.65
N GLY A 123 6.37 2.39 -14.64
CA GLY A 123 5.44 1.31 -14.92
C GLY A 123 4.42 1.13 -13.81
N THR A 124 4.21 -0.09 -13.38
CA THR A 124 3.30 -0.42 -12.27
C THR A 124 3.97 -0.14 -10.92
N VAL A 125 3.33 0.70 -10.11
CA VAL A 125 3.88 1.14 -8.82
C VAL A 125 3.06 0.54 -7.68
N HIS A 126 3.74 -0.13 -6.76
CA HIS A 126 3.21 -0.63 -5.51
C HIS A 126 3.94 0.07 -4.36
N ASN A 127 3.33 1.07 -3.77
CA ASN A 127 3.94 1.87 -2.71
C ASN A 127 2.95 2.18 -1.59
N LEU A 128 3.35 1.92 -0.37
CA LEU A 128 2.54 2.21 0.81
C LEU A 128 2.96 3.51 1.50
N MET A 129 4.26 3.74 1.59
CA MET A 129 4.85 4.86 2.32
C MET A 129 6.25 5.16 1.81
N GLY A 130 6.65 6.45 1.88
CA GLY A 130 7.99 6.88 1.50
C GLY A 130 8.16 7.07 -0.01
N ASN A 131 9.42 7.21 -0.42
CA ASN A 131 9.81 7.49 -1.81
C ASN A 131 11.06 6.70 -2.24
N ARG A 132 11.26 5.52 -1.64
CA ARG A 132 12.36 4.62 -1.96
C ARG A 132 11.80 3.25 -2.27
N GLY A 133 12.40 2.56 -3.24
CA GLY A 133 11.90 1.27 -3.67
C GLY A 133 12.83 0.55 -4.63
N LEU A 134 12.46 -0.68 -4.94
CA LEU A 134 13.07 -1.51 -5.96
C LEU A 134 12.35 -1.26 -7.28
N CYS A 135 13.05 -0.71 -8.25
CA CYS A 135 12.61 -0.59 -9.63
C CYS A 135 13.15 -1.78 -10.41
N ILE A 136 12.28 -2.48 -11.10
CA ILE A 136 12.59 -3.67 -11.89
C ILE A 136 12.17 -3.39 -13.33
N GLU A 137 13.04 -3.70 -14.29
CA GLU A 137 12.72 -3.76 -15.72
C GLU A 137 12.97 -5.18 -16.21
N THR A 138 11.98 -5.79 -16.83
CA THR A 138 12.09 -7.13 -17.40
C THR A 138 12.57 -7.09 -18.86
N PHE A 139 13.04 -8.21 -19.40
CA PHE A 139 13.37 -8.33 -20.83
C PHE A 139 12.15 -8.14 -21.74
N SER A 140 10.93 -8.35 -21.23
CA SER A 140 9.69 -8.05 -21.95
C SER A 140 9.35 -6.56 -22.03
N GLY A 141 10.11 -5.70 -21.31
CA GLY A 141 9.87 -4.26 -21.21
C GLY A 141 8.88 -3.85 -20.13
N GLU A 142 8.39 -4.79 -19.33
CA GLU A 142 7.56 -4.48 -18.16
C GLU A 142 8.40 -3.79 -17.08
N LYS A 143 7.85 -2.70 -16.51
CA LYS A 143 8.47 -1.96 -15.42
C LYS A 143 7.60 -2.06 -14.17
N VAL A 144 8.25 -2.32 -13.04
CA VAL A 144 7.59 -2.42 -11.74
C VAL A 144 8.42 -1.68 -10.71
N LEU A 145 7.74 -0.86 -9.90
CA LEU A 145 8.33 -0.19 -8.75
C LEU A 145 7.67 -0.68 -7.46
N ILE A 146 8.45 -1.26 -6.57
CA ILE A 146 8.00 -1.78 -5.28
C ILE A 146 8.62 -0.93 -4.17
N GLY A 147 7.79 -0.16 -3.45
CA GLY A 147 8.24 0.65 -2.32
C GLY A 147 8.76 -0.20 -1.17
N THR A 148 9.79 0.31 -0.47
CA THR A 148 10.39 -0.37 0.69
C THR A 148 10.62 0.59 1.84
N GLN A 149 10.46 0.07 3.06
CA GLN A 149 10.87 0.72 4.30
C GLN A 149 12.23 0.17 4.81
N ARG A 150 12.67 -0.97 4.25
CA ARG A 150 13.91 -1.65 4.60
C ARG A 150 14.98 -1.44 3.54
N LEU A 151 15.26 -0.18 3.23
CA LEU A 151 16.17 0.22 2.16
C LEU A 151 17.57 -0.41 2.30
N ARG A 152 18.14 -0.41 3.52
CA ARG A 152 19.49 -0.92 3.76
C ARG A 152 19.60 -2.39 3.42
N ASP A 153 18.66 -3.18 3.93
CA ASP A 153 18.64 -4.63 3.73
C ASP A 153 18.46 -4.97 2.24
N LEU A 154 17.54 -4.26 1.58
CA LEU A 154 17.28 -4.45 0.17
C LEU A 154 18.48 -4.04 -0.70
N LYS A 155 19.18 -2.96 -0.33
CA LYS A 155 20.40 -2.51 -1.02
C LYS A 155 21.51 -3.55 -0.92
N THR A 156 21.80 -4.03 0.28
CA THR A 156 22.81 -5.08 0.50
C THR A 156 22.49 -6.36 -0.28
N LEU A 157 21.20 -6.73 -0.33
CA LEU A 157 20.77 -7.88 -1.11
C LEU A 157 21.03 -7.70 -2.60
N VAL A 158 20.60 -6.56 -3.18
CA VAL A 158 20.75 -6.26 -4.61
C VAL A 158 22.22 -6.16 -5.00
N GLU A 159 23.08 -5.60 -4.14
CA GLU A 159 24.54 -5.54 -4.35
C GLU A 159 25.21 -6.92 -4.32
N GLY A 160 24.65 -7.88 -3.58
CA GLY A 160 25.18 -9.24 -3.46
C GLY A 160 24.72 -10.22 -4.53
N MET A 161 23.75 -9.83 -5.38
CA MET A 161 23.24 -10.71 -6.44
C MET A 161 23.95 -10.52 -7.77
N PRO A 162 24.16 -11.59 -8.56
CA PRO A 162 24.82 -11.50 -9.84
C PRO A 162 23.94 -10.83 -10.90
N ALA A 163 24.57 -10.00 -11.73
CA ALA A 163 24.15 -9.39 -13.00
C ALA A 163 22.94 -8.42 -12.98
N GLY A 164 23.16 -7.23 -13.51
CA GLY A 164 22.12 -6.21 -13.77
C GLY A 164 21.77 -5.30 -12.61
N ALA A 165 22.33 -5.52 -11.41
CA ALA A 165 22.04 -4.71 -10.25
C ALA A 165 22.74 -3.34 -10.32
N ARG A 166 21.97 -2.25 -10.38
CA ARG A 166 22.47 -0.88 -10.17
C ARG A 166 21.86 -0.29 -8.92
N VAL A 167 22.71 0.29 -8.07
CA VAL A 167 22.27 1.10 -6.96
C VAL A 167 22.38 2.56 -7.37
N VAL A 168 21.22 3.19 -7.63
CA VAL A 168 21.14 4.64 -7.85
C VAL A 168 20.61 5.26 -6.57
N VAL A 169 21.42 6.05 -5.91
CA VAL A 169 21.10 6.75 -4.63
C VAL A 169 20.33 8.04 -4.94
#